data_72f326de684cdfd01ace395a91affbfc
#
_entry.id   72f326de684cdfd01ace395a91affbfc
#
_cell.length_a   1.000
_cell.length_b   1.000
_cell.length_c   1.000
_cell.angle_alpha   90.00
_cell.angle_beta   90.00
_cell.angle_gamma   90.00
#
_symmetry.space_group_name_H-M   'P 1'
#
loop_
_entity.id
_entity.type
_entity.pdbx_description
1 polymer ?
#
loop_
_entity_poly.entity_id
_entity_poly.type
_entity_poly.pdbx_seq_one_letter_code
_entity_poly.pdbx_strand_id
1 'polypeptide(L)'
;MLTWTPAGAVERPRALQVRLQRSYPGRVRAGAPNPTRSMPTAEVLENLTFFTEQSPRGRPVESVVFSGVGAASRPDLPELVALARERGIRRVTLHAGVEDLEGLTRARPPVDALVLPLQVGESGSNLADAARVLEAARAAGLPTIAQTLLVSSALGSLAGAARVAARSGVGAMTFTYPFPIDGAASGEAPPPARVMAVLGEPIALLEGAGVRVAIRGLPSCMLGELARLGGRTGNRWYVDADHQCARALLFFPDVVAFHKGEECRFCTLNERCDGWFATYLRRPAYGRLRAVEAAPA
;
A
#
# COMPACT_ATOMS: atom_id res chain seq x y z
N MET A 1 1.91 7.63 19.04
CA MET A 1 1.36 6.39 19.51
C MET A 1 1.84 5.29 18.61
N LEU A 2 1.93 4.29 19.07
CA LEU A 2 2.57 3.10 18.82
C LEU A 2 1.65 2.18 18.04
N THR A 3 2.15 1.46 17.14
CA THR A 3 1.41 0.48 16.39
C THR A 3 0.76 -0.52 17.31
N TRP A 4 -0.51 -0.62 17.18
CA TRP A 4 -1.28 -1.56 17.97
C TRP A 4 -1.11 -2.98 17.45
N THR A 5 -0.79 -3.92 18.31
CA THR A 5 -0.85 -5.34 18.00
C THR A 5 -2.01 -5.96 18.75
N PRO A 6 -2.51 -7.12 18.33
CA PRO A 6 -3.58 -7.83 19.04
C PRO A 6 -3.24 -8.22 20.47
N ALA A 7 -1.96 -8.24 20.80
CA ALA A 7 -1.47 -8.44 22.17
C ALA A 7 -1.37 -7.13 22.96
N GLY A 8 -1.82 -6.01 22.39
CA GLY A 8 -1.65 -4.69 22.99
C GLY A 8 -0.26 -4.09 22.87
N ALA A 9 0.70 -4.86 22.35
CA ALA A 9 2.04 -4.36 22.08
C ALA A 9 2.02 -3.48 20.84
N VAL A 10 2.85 -2.49 20.83
CA VAL A 10 2.86 -1.50 19.77
C VAL A 10 4.18 -1.56 19.04
N GLU A 11 4.15 -2.01 17.80
CA GLU A 11 5.31 -2.05 16.95
C GLU A 11 5.58 -0.67 16.33
N ARG A 12 6.80 -0.17 16.48
CA ARG A 12 7.18 1.14 15.93
C ARG A 12 7.35 1.04 14.42
N PRO A 13 6.77 1.98 13.64
CA PRO A 13 6.94 1.96 12.20
C PRO A 13 8.41 2.14 11.83
N ARG A 14 8.87 1.31 10.88
CA ARG A 14 10.19 1.42 10.26
C ARG A 14 10.12 2.04 8.86
N ALA A 15 8.93 2.43 8.44
CA ALA A 15 8.67 3.01 7.14
C ALA A 15 8.11 4.43 7.30
N LEU A 16 8.56 5.31 6.41
CA LEU A 16 8.07 6.66 6.26
C LEU A 16 7.46 6.82 4.88
N GLN A 17 6.25 7.30 4.79
CA GLN A 17 5.66 7.76 3.53
C GLN A 17 5.68 9.28 3.51
N VAL A 18 6.40 9.83 2.54
CA VAL A 18 6.47 11.26 2.28
C VAL A 18 5.60 11.59 1.09
N ARG A 19 4.55 12.37 1.30
CA ARG A 19 3.69 12.88 0.26
C ARG A 19 4.27 14.19 -0.28
N LEU A 20 4.97 14.10 -1.40
CA LEU A 20 5.63 15.24 -2.03
C LEU A 20 4.65 16.22 -2.66
N GLN A 21 3.52 15.71 -3.16
CA GLN A 21 2.48 16.46 -3.87
C GLN A 21 1.10 15.85 -3.61
N ARG A 22 0.05 16.44 -4.19
CA ARG A 22 -1.31 15.91 -4.10
C ARG A 22 -1.40 14.45 -4.54
N SER A 23 -2.43 13.79 -4.10
CA SER A 23 -2.75 12.43 -4.56
C SER A 23 -3.15 12.42 -6.02
N TYR A 24 -2.93 11.29 -6.67
CA TYR A 24 -3.47 11.02 -8.00
C TYR A 24 -5.00 11.14 -7.99
N PRO A 25 -5.59 11.68 -9.07
CA PRO A 25 -7.04 11.72 -9.22
C PRO A 25 -7.67 10.34 -8.96
N GLY A 26 -8.85 10.32 -8.37
CA GLY A 26 -9.56 9.08 -8.03
C GLY A 26 -9.00 8.28 -6.85
N ARG A 27 -7.89 8.70 -6.25
CA ARG A 27 -7.29 8.04 -5.07
C ARG A 27 -7.54 8.75 -3.76
N VAL A 28 -8.03 9.97 -3.83
CA VAL A 28 -8.42 10.71 -2.65
C VAL A 28 -9.76 10.17 -2.19
N ARG A 29 -9.77 9.53 -1.04
CA ARG A 29 -11.00 9.14 -0.36
C ARG A 29 -11.44 10.26 0.55
N ALA A 30 -12.73 10.36 0.80
CA ALA A 30 -13.26 11.25 1.82
C ALA A 30 -12.53 11.00 3.15
N GLY A 31 -12.04 12.06 3.80
CA GLY A 31 -11.28 11.96 5.05
C GLY A 31 -9.79 11.57 4.92
N ALA A 32 -9.31 11.18 3.73
CA ALA A 32 -7.89 10.90 3.57
C ALA A 32 -7.08 12.19 3.43
N PRO A 33 -5.89 12.29 4.06
CA PRO A 33 -5.02 13.45 3.89
C PRO A 33 -4.66 13.64 2.41
N ASN A 34 -4.89 14.85 1.93
CA ASN A 34 -4.49 15.24 0.58
C ASN A 34 -4.01 16.69 0.61
N PRO A 35 -2.71 16.93 0.71
CA PRO A 35 -2.16 18.24 0.92
C PRO A 35 -2.56 19.18 -0.19
N THR A 36 -2.79 20.44 0.15
CA THR A 36 -3.18 21.50 -0.80
C THR A 36 -2.00 22.03 -1.59
N ARG A 37 -0.78 21.83 -1.10
CA ARG A 37 0.47 22.29 -1.71
C ARG A 37 1.49 21.15 -1.84
N SER A 38 2.45 21.35 -2.71
CA SER A 38 3.65 20.51 -2.76
C SER A 38 4.53 20.79 -1.54
N MET A 39 5.25 19.76 -1.09
CA MET A 39 6.24 19.90 -0.03
C MET A 39 7.57 20.37 -0.65
N PRO A 40 8.13 21.52 -0.23
CA PRO A 40 9.43 21.97 -0.68
C PRO A 40 10.55 21.01 -0.25
N THR A 41 11.66 21.02 -0.98
CA THR A 41 12.85 20.20 -0.69
C THR A 41 13.29 20.33 0.78
N ALA A 42 13.39 21.55 1.29
CA ALA A 42 13.80 21.80 2.68
C ALA A 42 12.91 21.10 3.71
N GLU A 43 11.59 21.13 3.51
CA GLU A 43 10.64 20.44 4.39
C GLU A 43 10.78 18.92 4.30
N VAL A 44 11.03 18.39 3.11
CA VAL A 44 11.30 16.93 2.94
C VAL A 44 12.54 16.54 3.73
N LEU A 45 13.60 17.34 3.64
CA LEU A 45 14.86 17.10 4.36
C LEU A 45 14.67 17.15 5.88
N GLU A 46 13.94 18.14 6.36
CA GLU A 46 13.61 18.24 7.79
C GLU A 46 12.88 16.99 8.28
N ASN A 47 11.89 16.51 7.53
CA ASN A 47 11.18 15.29 7.89
C ASN A 47 12.08 14.05 7.83
N LEU A 48 12.92 13.90 6.81
CA LEU A 48 13.88 12.79 6.73
C LEU A 48 14.82 12.81 7.95
N THR A 49 15.36 13.97 8.29
CA THR A 49 16.22 14.14 9.48
C THR A 49 15.49 13.76 10.76
N PHE A 50 14.27 14.28 10.95
CA PHE A 50 13.48 14.00 12.13
C PHE A 50 13.21 12.50 12.32
N PHE A 51 12.88 11.78 11.27
CA PHE A 51 12.55 10.35 11.36
C PHE A 51 13.76 9.41 11.35
N THR A 52 14.92 9.88 10.96
CA THR A 52 16.16 9.11 10.99
C THR A 52 17.01 9.37 12.23
N GLU A 53 17.07 10.60 12.72
CA GLU A 53 17.90 10.98 13.85
C GLU A 53 17.12 11.15 15.15
N GLN A 54 15.97 11.79 15.08
CA GLN A 54 15.21 12.19 16.26
C GLN A 54 13.96 11.33 16.46
N SER A 55 13.83 10.24 15.70
CA SER A 55 12.61 9.44 15.71
C SER A 55 11.92 9.51 17.07
N PRO A 56 10.74 10.09 17.19
CA PRO A 56 10.16 10.48 18.48
C PRO A 56 9.98 9.32 19.45
N ARG A 57 10.36 8.13 19.05
CA ARG A 57 10.14 6.90 19.83
C ARG A 57 11.14 5.78 19.54
N GLY A 58 12.38 6.12 19.24
CA GLY A 58 13.52 5.25 19.53
C GLY A 58 13.94 4.24 18.47
N ARG A 59 13.38 4.23 17.26
CA ARG A 59 13.97 3.50 16.12
C ARG A 59 13.91 4.38 14.88
N PRO A 60 15.04 4.59 14.21
CA PRO A 60 15.05 5.28 12.93
C PRO A 60 14.25 4.48 11.89
N VAL A 61 13.65 5.19 10.95
CA VAL A 61 13.01 4.56 9.80
C VAL A 61 14.07 3.98 8.87
N GLU A 62 13.78 2.82 8.30
CA GLU A 62 14.70 2.07 7.44
C GLU A 62 14.28 2.15 5.96
N SER A 63 13.06 2.61 5.70
CA SER A 63 12.52 2.74 4.35
C SER A 63 11.70 4.00 4.19
N VAL A 64 11.75 4.57 3.00
CA VAL A 64 10.92 5.71 2.61
C VAL A 64 10.15 5.42 1.33
N VAL A 65 8.93 5.93 1.28
CA VAL A 65 8.08 5.92 0.09
C VAL A 65 7.78 7.36 -0.28
N PHE A 66 8.30 7.82 -1.40
CA PHE A 66 7.90 9.09 -1.99
C PHE A 66 6.64 8.92 -2.82
N SER A 67 5.70 9.84 -2.71
CA SER A 67 4.40 9.74 -3.38
C SER A 67 3.82 11.11 -3.73
N GLY A 68 2.89 11.12 -4.67
CA GLY A 68 2.21 12.30 -5.16
C GLY A 68 2.24 12.38 -6.69
N VAL A 69 1.35 13.19 -7.26
CA VAL A 69 1.26 13.40 -8.71
C VAL A 69 2.55 14.02 -9.23
N GLY A 70 3.17 13.42 -10.24
CA GLY A 70 4.40 13.95 -10.84
C GLY A 70 5.64 13.83 -9.95
N ALA A 71 5.62 12.97 -8.92
CA ALA A 71 6.76 12.79 -8.03
C ALA A 71 8.02 12.32 -8.77
N ALA A 72 7.89 11.50 -9.83
CA ALA A 72 9.01 11.07 -10.65
C ALA A 72 9.60 12.21 -11.52
N SER A 73 8.82 13.24 -11.78
CA SER A 73 9.23 14.38 -12.60
C SER A 73 9.84 15.53 -11.78
N ARG A 74 9.91 15.38 -10.46
CA ARG A 74 10.53 16.40 -9.60
C ARG A 74 12.04 16.53 -9.88
N PRO A 75 12.53 17.73 -10.13
CA PRO A 75 13.96 17.93 -10.44
C PRO A 75 14.88 17.61 -9.26
N ASP A 76 14.39 17.78 -8.03
CA ASP A 76 15.10 17.51 -6.77
C ASP A 76 15.00 16.04 -6.29
N LEU A 77 14.25 15.17 -6.97
CA LEU A 77 14.11 13.77 -6.56
C LEU A 77 15.45 13.03 -6.39
N PRO A 78 16.45 13.19 -7.29
CA PRO A 78 17.75 12.56 -7.09
C PRO A 78 18.45 13.01 -5.82
N GLU A 79 18.39 14.30 -5.48
CA GLU A 79 18.93 14.85 -4.24
C GLU A 79 18.21 14.29 -3.01
N LEU A 80 16.89 14.25 -3.02
CA LEU A 80 16.08 13.68 -1.94
C LEU A 80 16.41 12.21 -1.68
N VAL A 81 16.64 11.44 -2.75
CA VAL A 81 17.04 10.03 -2.63
C VAL A 81 18.45 9.89 -2.08
N ALA A 82 19.40 10.70 -2.55
CA ALA A 82 20.77 10.70 -2.05
C ALA A 82 20.79 10.99 -0.54
N LEU A 83 20.10 12.03 -0.11
CA LEU A 83 20.00 12.39 1.29
C LEU A 83 19.32 11.32 2.15
N ALA A 84 18.26 10.69 1.64
CA ALA A 84 17.66 9.56 2.32
C ALA A 84 18.68 8.43 2.57
N ARG A 85 19.54 8.14 1.58
CA ARG A 85 20.60 7.15 1.70
C ARG A 85 21.68 7.55 2.71
N GLU A 86 22.14 8.79 2.66
CA GLU A 86 23.10 9.36 3.62
C GLU A 86 22.60 9.25 5.06
N ARG A 87 21.29 9.38 5.27
CA ARG A 87 20.63 9.20 6.55
C ARG A 87 20.37 7.74 6.95
N GLY A 88 20.90 6.77 6.22
CA GLY A 88 20.80 5.35 6.53
C GLY A 88 19.50 4.66 6.09
N ILE A 89 18.69 5.32 5.25
CA ILE A 89 17.51 4.69 4.66
C ILE A 89 17.93 3.64 3.64
N ARG A 90 17.61 2.39 3.91
CA ARG A 90 18.03 1.24 3.12
C ARG A 90 17.20 1.04 1.85
N ARG A 91 15.93 1.46 1.90
CA ARG A 91 14.99 1.26 0.79
C ARG A 91 14.23 2.53 0.48
N VAL A 92 14.35 2.98 -0.76
CA VAL A 92 13.59 4.12 -1.30
C VAL A 92 12.65 3.61 -2.38
N THR A 93 11.36 3.86 -2.21
CA THR A 93 10.31 3.46 -3.16
C THR A 93 9.59 4.71 -3.65
N LEU A 94 9.22 4.72 -4.92
CA LEU A 94 8.44 5.79 -5.53
C LEU A 94 7.06 5.27 -5.92
N HIS A 95 6.01 5.95 -5.50
CA HIS A 95 4.68 5.75 -6.07
C HIS A 95 4.58 6.60 -7.33
N ALA A 96 4.45 5.95 -8.47
CA ALA A 96 4.27 6.59 -9.76
C ALA A 96 2.84 6.40 -10.28
N GLY A 97 2.43 7.25 -11.20
CA GLY A 97 1.18 7.17 -11.93
C GLY A 97 1.40 7.52 -13.40
N VAL A 98 0.33 7.70 -14.15
CA VAL A 98 0.39 8.06 -15.58
C VAL A 98 1.05 9.42 -15.77
N GLU A 99 0.84 10.32 -14.84
CA GLU A 99 1.40 11.67 -14.84
C GLU A 99 2.94 11.68 -14.67
N ASP A 100 3.52 10.55 -14.25
CA ASP A 100 4.96 10.39 -14.10
C ASP A 100 5.65 9.81 -15.33
N LEU A 101 4.90 9.44 -16.37
CA LEU A 101 5.44 8.79 -17.57
C LEU A 101 6.59 9.58 -18.20
N GLU A 102 6.45 10.89 -18.32
CA GLU A 102 7.49 11.75 -18.87
C GLU A 102 8.76 11.74 -18.02
N GLY A 103 8.62 11.83 -16.69
CA GLY A 103 9.76 11.74 -15.77
C GLY A 103 10.49 10.41 -15.86
N LEU A 104 9.74 9.30 -15.93
CA LEU A 104 10.30 7.95 -16.04
C LEU A 104 11.00 7.71 -17.38
N THR A 105 10.53 8.32 -18.47
CA THR A 105 11.15 8.18 -19.81
C THR A 105 12.34 9.10 -20.00
N ARG A 106 12.37 10.26 -19.32
CA ARG A 106 13.47 11.22 -19.41
C ARG A 106 14.71 10.74 -18.67
N ALA A 107 14.55 10.23 -17.47
CA ALA A 107 15.65 9.74 -16.65
C ALA A 107 15.19 8.64 -15.70
N ARG A 108 16.04 7.63 -15.51
CA ARG A 108 15.80 6.62 -14.48
C ARG A 108 15.88 7.27 -13.09
N PRO A 109 14.80 7.30 -12.31
CA PRO A 109 14.89 7.77 -10.93
C PRO A 109 15.75 6.81 -10.10
N PRO A 110 16.59 7.33 -9.18
CA PRO A 110 17.55 6.53 -8.41
C PRO A 110 16.89 5.77 -7.22
N VAL A 111 15.71 5.22 -7.43
CA VAL A 111 14.93 4.48 -6.42
C VAL A 111 15.09 2.97 -6.58
N ASP A 112 14.79 2.22 -5.52
CA ASP A 112 14.89 0.77 -5.53
C ASP A 112 13.71 0.07 -6.19
N ALA A 113 12.54 0.71 -6.17
CA ALA A 113 11.33 0.17 -6.77
C ALA A 113 10.30 1.25 -7.07
N LEU A 114 9.46 0.98 -8.05
CA LEU A 114 8.22 1.70 -8.30
C LEU A 114 7.04 0.94 -7.73
N VAL A 115 6.06 1.66 -7.21
CA VAL A 115 4.72 1.13 -6.94
C VAL A 115 3.76 1.83 -7.87
N LEU A 116 3.13 1.05 -8.73
CA LEU A 116 2.17 1.55 -9.70
C LEU A 116 0.76 1.01 -9.40
N PRO A 117 -0.21 1.88 -9.24
CA PRO A 117 -1.60 1.46 -9.14
C PRO A 117 -2.14 1.06 -10.51
N LEU A 118 -2.67 -0.13 -10.56
CA LEU A 118 -3.48 -0.62 -11.65
C LEU A 118 -4.95 -0.58 -11.21
N GLN A 119 -5.57 0.58 -11.27
CA GLN A 119 -6.97 0.72 -10.92
C GLN A 119 -7.78 1.10 -12.15
N VAL A 120 -8.75 0.29 -12.46
CA VAL A 120 -9.77 0.59 -13.46
C VAL A 120 -11.06 0.93 -12.69
N GLY A 121 -11.49 2.14 -12.76
CA GLY A 121 -12.70 2.64 -12.13
C GLY A 121 -13.10 3.97 -12.76
N GLU A 122 -14.20 4.53 -12.33
CA GLU A 122 -14.85 5.72 -12.91
C GLU A 122 -13.96 6.97 -13.08
N SER A 123 -12.76 6.98 -12.53
CA SER A 123 -11.80 8.09 -12.61
C SER A 123 -10.70 7.93 -13.67
N GLY A 124 -10.90 7.05 -14.64
CA GLY A 124 -10.24 7.20 -15.94
C GLY A 124 -8.78 6.82 -16.08
N SER A 125 -8.11 6.13 -15.14
CA SER A 125 -6.84 5.52 -15.51
C SER A 125 -7.09 4.28 -16.37
N ASN A 126 -6.90 4.45 -17.65
CA ASN A 126 -7.01 3.39 -18.63
C ASN A 126 -5.88 2.37 -18.39
N LEU A 127 -6.18 1.08 -18.42
CA LEU A 127 -5.18 0.01 -18.36
C LEU A 127 -4.08 0.19 -19.42
N ALA A 128 -4.38 0.80 -20.56
CA ALA A 128 -3.40 1.12 -21.58
C ALA A 128 -2.36 2.13 -21.11
N ASP A 129 -2.79 3.18 -20.39
CA ASP A 129 -1.85 4.17 -19.85
C ASP A 129 -0.99 3.57 -18.74
N ALA A 130 -1.59 2.75 -17.88
CA ALA A 130 -0.84 2.02 -16.87
C ALA A 130 0.20 1.06 -17.51
N ALA A 131 -0.15 0.38 -18.59
CA ALA A 131 0.78 -0.46 -19.35
C ALA A 131 1.97 0.37 -19.88
N ARG A 132 1.74 1.57 -20.43
CA ARG A 132 2.81 2.46 -20.91
C ARG A 132 3.79 2.85 -19.78
N VAL A 133 3.27 3.15 -18.57
CA VAL A 133 4.12 3.45 -17.41
C VAL A 133 4.93 2.22 -16.98
N LEU A 134 4.32 1.03 -16.99
CA LEU A 134 5.02 -0.21 -16.68
C LEU A 134 6.12 -0.52 -17.70
N GLU A 135 5.87 -0.28 -18.98
CA GLU A 135 6.84 -0.44 -20.04
C GLU A 135 8.02 0.53 -19.91
N ALA A 136 7.74 1.80 -19.59
CA ALA A 136 8.76 2.80 -19.30
C ALA A 136 9.62 2.41 -18.08
N ALA A 137 8.99 1.96 -17.01
CA ALA A 137 9.67 1.47 -15.81
C ALA A 137 10.56 0.26 -16.11
N ARG A 138 10.06 -0.69 -16.92
CA ARG A 138 10.83 -1.86 -17.36
C ARG A 138 12.01 -1.45 -18.24
N ALA A 139 11.80 -0.55 -19.19
CA ALA A 139 12.87 -0.03 -20.04
C ALA A 139 13.96 0.68 -19.23
N ALA A 140 13.57 1.37 -18.15
CA ALA A 140 14.49 1.97 -17.19
C ALA A 140 15.15 0.96 -16.23
N GLY A 141 14.82 -0.34 -16.30
CA GLY A 141 15.36 -1.36 -15.41
C GLY A 141 14.92 -1.19 -13.95
N LEU A 142 13.74 -0.61 -13.70
CA LEU A 142 13.22 -0.37 -12.36
C LEU A 142 12.31 -1.53 -11.91
N PRO A 143 12.63 -2.19 -10.79
CA PRO A 143 11.73 -3.15 -10.17
C PRO A 143 10.37 -2.51 -9.91
N THR A 144 9.29 -3.14 -10.39
CA THR A 144 7.95 -2.56 -10.28
C THR A 144 7.02 -3.47 -9.51
N ILE A 145 6.24 -2.87 -8.64
CA ILE A 145 5.16 -3.50 -7.86
C ILE A 145 3.85 -2.90 -8.36
N ALA A 146 2.99 -3.71 -8.95
CA ALA A 146 1.63 -3.29 -9.26
C ALA A 146 0.76 -3.36 -8.02
N GLN A 147 -0.19 -2.43 -7.89
CA GLN A 147 -1.13 -2.41 -6.78
C GLN A 147 -2.54 -2.13 -7.28
N THR A 148 -3.52 -2.89 -6.83
CA THR A 148 -4.93 -2.62 -7.10
C THR A 148 -5.76 -2.64 -5.83
N LEU A 149 -6.81 -1.82 -5.80
CA LEU A 149 -7.79 -1.82 -4.72
C LEU A 149 -8.95 -2.75 -5.05
N LEU A 150 -9.33 -3.56 -4.08
CA LEU A 150 -10.48 -4.46 -4.15
C LEU A 150 -11.78 -3.69 -3.82
N VAL A 151 -12.15 -2.76 -4.69
CA VAL A 151 -13.40 -2.00 -4.58
C VAL A 151 -14.47 -2.57 -5.50
N SER A 152 -15.74 -2.39 -5.17
CA SER A 152 -16.87 -2.96 -5.91
C SER A 152 -16.84 -2.61 -7.40
N SER A 153 -16.50 -1.36 -7.72
CA SER A 153 -16.36 -0.85 -9.10
C SER A 153 -15.21 -1.48 -9.89
N ALA A 154 -14.18 -1.98 -9.21
CA ALA A 154 -12.98 -2.53 -9.84
C ALA A 154 -12.97 -4.07 -9.95
N LEU A 155 -13.88 -4.78 -9.29
CA LEU A 155 -13.84 -6.25 -9.24
C LEU A 155 -13.87 -6.89 -10.64
N GLY A 156 -14.68 -6.36 -11.54
CA GLY A 156 -14.81 -6.90 -12.91
C GLY A 156 -13.57 -6.68 -13.78
N SER A 157 -12.65 -5.80 -13.39
CA SER A 157 -11.44 -5.48 -14.15
C SER A 157 -10.16 -6.14 -13.61
N LEU A 158 -10.26 -6.90 -12.52
CA LEU A 158 -9.08 -7.50 -11.87
C LEU A 158 -8.29 -8.43 -12.78
N ALA A 159 -8.99 -9.26 -13.59
CA ALA A 159 -8.34 -10.13 -14.57
C ALA A 159 -7.62 -9.31 -15.66
N GLY A 160 -8.21 -8.19 -16.09
CA GLY A 160 -7.56 -7.24 -17.01
C GLY A 160 -6.29 -6.64 -16.43
N ALA A 161 -6.35 -6.16 -15.19
CA ALA A 161 -5.19 -5.62 -14.47
C ALA A 161 -4.09 -6.68 -14.28
N ALA A 162 -4.47 -7.91 -13.93
CA ALA A 162 -3.53 -9.03 -13.81
C ALA A 162 -2.83 -9.35 -15.14
N ARG A 163 -3.58 -9.38 -16.25
CA ARG A 163 -3.00 -9.58 -17.60
C ARG A 163 -2.01 -8.47 -17.96
N VAL A 164 -2.33 -7.21 -17.68
CA VAL A 164 -1.40 -6.10 -17.92
C VAL A 164 -0.14 -6.28 -17.06
N ALA A 165 -0.29 -6.54 -15.77
CA ALA A 165 0.85 -6.75 -14.86
C ALA A 165 1.75 -7.92 -15.33
N ALA A 166 1.15 -9.06 -15.68
CA ALA A 166 1.88 -10.24 -16.17
C ALA A 166 2.67 -9.94 -17.46
N ARG A 167 2.04 -9.30 -18.45
CA ARG A 167 2.68 -8.96 -19.73
C ARG A 167 3.80 -7.94 -19.58
N SER A 168 3.66 -7.00 -18.65
CA SER A 168 4.66 -5.96 -18.41
C SER A 168 5.83 -6.43 -17.55
N GLY A 169 5.83 -7.67 -17.08
CA GLY A 169 6.93 -8.24 -16.31
C GLY A 169 7.13 -7.60 -14.94
N VAL A 170 6.04 -7.22 -14.25
CA VAL A 170 6.14 -6.70 -12.88
C VAL A 170 6.66 -7.78 -11.94
N GLY A 171 7.49 -7.40 -10.95
CA GLY A 171 8.03 -8.35 -9.99
C GLY A 171 7.04 -8.80 -8.92
N ALA A 172 6.00 -7.99 -8.67
CA ALA A 172 4.96 -8.32 -7.71
C ALA A 172 3.66 -7.56 -7.98
N MET A 173 2.53 -8.12 -7.55
CA MET A 173 1.25 -7.46 -7.53
C MET A 173 0.59 -7.58 -6.16
N THR A 174 0.06 -6.48 -5.66
CA THR A 174 -0.63 -6.43 -4.37
C THR A 174 -2.09 -6.08 -4.57
N PHE A 175 -2.96 -6.93 -4.08
CA PHE A 175 -4.39 -6.69 -3.95
C PHE A 175 -4.66 -6.12 -2.55
N THR A 176 -5.23 -4.92 -2.49
CA THR A 176 -5.47 -4.25 -1.21
C THR A 176 -6.96 -4.06 -0.99
N TYR A 177 -7.47 -4.63 0.08
CA TYR A 177 -8.85 -4.41 0.48
C TYR A 177 -9.02 -3.00 1.05
N PRO A 178 -10.14 -2.31 0.75
CA PRO A 178 -10.34 -0.93 1.19
C PRO A 178 -10.35 -0.83 2.72
N PHE A 179 -9.54 0.09 3.24
CA PHE A 179 -9.54 0.42 4.65
C PHE A 179 -10.69 1.37 4.98
N PRO A 180 -11.38 1.19 6.11
CA PRO A 180 -12.32 2.18 6.60
C PRO A 180 -11.55 3.43 7.02
N ILE A 181 -12.00 4.59 6.59
CA ILE A 181 -11.42 5.89 6.95
C ILE A 181 -12.36 6.55 7.96
N ASP A 182 -11.78 7.18 8.98
CA ASP A 182 -12.52 7.86 10.05
C ASP A 182 -13.59 6.96 10.72
N GLY A 183 -13.31 5.66 10.83
CA GLY A 183 -14.24 4.69 11.38
C GLY A 183 -15.45 4.39 10.50
N ALA A 184 -15.60 5.06 9.36
CA ALA A 184 -16.66 4.79 8.40
C ALA A 184 -16.25 3.67 7.44
N ALA A 185 -17.17 2.75 7.16
CA ALA A 185 -16.95 1.77 6.12
C ALA A 185 -16.91 2.47 4.76
N SER A 186 -15.92 2.13 3.93
CA SER A 186 -15.94 2.55 2.54
C SER A 186 -17.21 2.04 1.86
N GLY A 187 -18.00 2.92 1.27
CA GLY A 187 -19.20 2.55 0.50
C GLY A 187 -18.89 1.63 -0.66
N GLU A 188 -17.65 1.62 -1.12
CA GLU A 188 -17.17 0.78 -2.22
C GLU A 188 -16.55 -0.54 -1.76
N ALA A 189 -16.40 -0.79 -0.46
CA ALA A 189 -15.85 -2.04 0.02
C ALA A 189 -16.83 -3.21 -0.25
N PRO A 190 -16.49 -4.15 -1.11
CA PRO A 190 -17.34 -5.30 -1.37
C PRO A 190 -17.30 -6.31 -0.21
N PRO A 191 -18.36 -7.08 0.03
CA PRO A 191 -18.27 -8.21 0.94
C PRO A 191 -17.13 -9.16 0.54
N PRO A 192 -16.36 -9.71 1.49
CA PRO A 192 -15.23 -10.60 1.19
C PRO A 192 -15.57 -11.78 0.28
N ALA A 193 -16.74 -12.37 0.45
CA ALA A 193 -17.20 -13.46 -0.41
C ALA A 193 -17.23 -13.07 -1.90
N ARG A 194 -17.63 -11.82 -2.22
CA ARG A 194 -17.58 -11.31 -3.60
C ARG A 194 -16.16 -11.13 -4.10
N VAL A 195 -15.25 -10.70 -3.22
CA VAL A 195 -13.83 -10.59 -3.57
C VAL A 195 -13.26 -11.97 -3.87
N MET A 196 -13.51 -12.94 -3.00
CA MET A 196 -13.00 -14.30 -3.16
C MET A 196 -13.51 -14.97 -4.43
N ALA A 197 -14.77 -14.71 -4.82
CA ALA A 197 -15.35 -15.27 -6.03
C ALA A 197 -14.65 -14.85 -7.33
N VAL A 198 -13.90 -13.73 -7.31
CA VAL A 198 -13.26 -13.16 -8.52
C VAL A 198 -11.73 -13.15 -8.46
N LEU A 199 -11.10 -13.48 -7.33
CA LEU A 199 -9.65 -13.42 -7.20
C LEU A 199 -8.91 -14.63 -7.80
N GLY A 200 -9.57 -15.75 -7.96
CA GLY A 200 -8.90 -17.00 -8.42
C GLY A 200 -8.22 -16.85 -9.77
N GLU A 201 -8.93 -16.36 -10.79
CA GLU A 201 -8.39 -16.15 -12.15
C GLU A 201 -7.22 -15.14 -12.16
N PRO A 202 -7.36 -13.91 -11.61
CA PRO A 202 -6.25 -12.95 -11.55
C PRO A 202 -5.00 -13.52 -10.90
N ILE A 203 -5.14 -14.25 -9.81
CA ILE A 203 -4.00 -14.84 -9.09
C ILE A 203 -3.33 -15.92 -9.92
N ALA A 204 -4.09 -16.84 -10.51
CA ALA A 204 -3.55 -17.90 -11.37
C ALA A 204 -2.78 -17.33 -12.57
N LEU A 205 -3.30 -16.27 -13.20
CA LEU A 205 -2.61 -15.56 -14.29
C LEU A 205 -1.27 -14.97 -13.85
N LEU A 206 -1.23 -14.35 -12.67
CA LEU A 206 0.00 -13.73 -12.14
C LEU A 206 1.03 -14.77 -11.73
N GLU A 207 0.60 -15.80 -11.00
CA GLU A 207 1.50 -16.88 -10.56
C GLU A 207 2.06 -17.66 -11.75
N GLY A 208 1.23 -17.94 -12.77
CA GLY A 208 1.66 -18.56 -14.01
C GLY A 208 2.68 -17.71 -14.78
N ALA A 209 2.70 -16.41 -14.59
CA ALA A 209 3.68 -15.49 -15.16
C ALA A 209 4.90 -15.24 -14.22
N GLY A 210 5.00 -15.93 -13.09
CA GLY A 210 6.08 -15.76 -12.12
C GLY A 210 5.99 -14.46 -11.29
N VAL A 211 4.84 -13.78 -11.29
CA VAL A 211 4.62 -12.55 -10.53
C VAL A 211 4.27 -12.92 -9.07
N ARG A 212 4.99 -12.37 -8.13
CA ARG A 212 4.67 -12.55 -6.69
C ARG A 212 3.38 -11.84 -6.33
N VAL A 213 2.46 -12.55 -5.68
CA VAL A 213 1.16 -12.00 -5.31
C VAL A 213 1.08 -11.80 -3.80
N ALA A 214 0.45 -10.71 -3.38
CA ALA A 214 0.10 -10.45 -1.98
C ALA A 214 -1.30 -9.88 -1.85
N ILE A 215 -2.02 -10.28 -0.79
CA ILE A 215 -3.33 -9.75 -0.43
C ILE A 215 -3.19 -9.02 0.91
N ARG A 216 -3.70 -7.79 0.99
CA ARG A 216 -3.63 -6.95 2.17
C ARG A 216 -5.01 -6.48 2.60
N GLY A 217 -5.20 -6.35 3.91
CA GLY A 217 -6.43 -5.80 4.49
C GLY A 217 -7.59 -6.78 4.61
N LEU A 218 -7.42 -8.04 4.22
CA LEU A 218 -8.35 -9.13 4.49
C LEU A 218 -7.74 -10.10 5.51
N PRO A 219 -8.52 -10.57 6.50
CA PRO A 219 -8.05 -11.58 7.44
C PRO A 219 -7.77 -12.91 6.73
N SER A 220 -6.71 -13.57 7.12
CA SER A 220 -6.30 -14.83 6.48
C SER A 220 -7.39 -15.91 6.51
N CYS A 221 -8.22 -15.93 7.56
CA CYS A 221 -9.33 -16.89 7.69
C CYS A 221 -10.47 -16.67 6.65
N MET A 222 -10.49 -15.52 6.00
CA MET A 222 -11.46 -15.21 4.94
C MET A 222 -10.91 -15.48 3.54
N LEU A 223 -9.61 -15.75 3.44
CA LEU A 223 -8.92 -16.01 2.18
C LEU A 223 -8.99 -17.49 1.75
N GLY A 224 -9.43 -18.40 2.60
CA GLY A 224 -9.47 -19.83 2.28
C GLY A 224 -8.11 -20.34 1.77
N GLU A 225 -8.07 -20.98 0.62
CA GLU A 225 -6.85 -21.49 -0.01
C GLU A 225 -5.83 -20.37 -0.34
N LEU A 226 -6.29 -19.13 -0.49
CA LEU A 226 -5.43 -17.97 -0.74
C LEU A 226 -4.79 -17.40 0.54
N ALA A 227 -5.01 -18.02 1.71
CA ALA A 227 -4.44 -17.54 2.99
C ALA A 227 -2.91 -17.43 2.97
N ARG A 228 -2.23 -18.23 2.13
CA ARG A 228 -0.78 -18.14 1.89
C ARG A 228 -0.33 -16.78 1.33
N LEU A 229 -1.21 -16.08 0.62
CA LEU A 229 -0.96 -14.77 0.01
C LEU A 229 -1.30 -13.62 0.95
N GLY A 230 -2.01 -13.92 2.02
CA GLY A 230 -2.33 -12.97 3.08
C GLY A 230 -1.08 -12.57 3.86
N GLY A 231 -1.15 -11.44 4.52
CA GLY A 231 -0.07 -11.01 5.39
C GLY A 231 -0.41 -9.72 6.11
N ARG A 232 0.42 -9.39 7.10
CA ARG A 232 0.26 -8.17 7.90
C ARG A 232 0.43 -6.92 7.03
N THR A 233 -0.37 -5.94 7.35
CA THR A 233 -0.24 -4.59 6.79
C THR A 233 0.80 -3.84 7.61
N GLY A 234 1.90 -3.49 6.99
CA GLY A 234 2.96 -2.75 7.67
C GLY A 234 2.49 -1.35 8.08
N ASN A 235 2.93 -0.93 9.25
CA ASN A 235 2.70 0.41 9.76
C ASN A 235 3.75 1.36 9.18
N ARG A 236 3.35 2.62 8.98
CA ARG A 236 4.26 3.67 8.50
C ARG A 236 3.88 5.01 9.06
N TRP A 237 4.87 5.84 9.22
CA TRP A 237 4.66 7.27 9.38
C TRP A 237 4.21 7.87 8.05
N TYR A 238 3.31 8.82 8.13
CA TYR A 238 2.85 9.59 6.98
C TYR A 238 3.12 11.06 7.25
N VAL A 239 3.79 11.69 6.30
CA VAL A 239 4.02 13.12 6.30
C VAL A 239 3.59 13.72 4.97
N ASP A 240 3.06 14.92 5.03
CA ASP A 240 2.73 15.78 3.90
C ASP A 240 2.97 17.25 4.32
N ALA A 241 2.64 18.19 3.44
CA ALA A 241 2.86 19.60 3.70
C ALA A 241 2.12 20.13 4.96
N ASP A 242 1.08 19.47 5.40
CA ASP A 242 0.25 19.87 6.53
C ASP A 242 0.59 19.08 7.82
N HIS A 243 1.17 17.88 7.66
CA HIS A 243 1.47 16.95 8.75
C HIS A 243 2.95 16.57 8.71
N GLN A 244 3.77 17.31 9.45
CA GLN A 244 5.24 17.20 9.44
C GLN A 244 5.81 16.89 10.82
N CYS A 245 6.94 16.22 10.86
CA CYS A 245 7.74 15.95 12.05
C CYS A 245 6.89 15.40 13.21
N ALA A 246 6.83 16.14 14.33
CA ALA A 246 6.05 15.74 15.51
C ALA A 246 4.53 15.68 15.27
N ARG A 247 4.04 16.33 14.21
CA ARG A 247 2.62 16.29 13.79
C ARG A 247 2.33 15.25 12.70
N ALA A 248 3.33 14.46 12.32
CA ALA A 248 3.14 13.39 11.35
C ALA A 248 2.07 12.40 11.80
N LEU A 249 1.33 11.88 10.83
CA LEU A 249 0.28 10.91 11.09
C LEU A 249 0.88 9.51 11.15
N LEU A 250 0.36 8.71 12.06
CA LEU A 250 0.61 7.27 12.03
C LEU A 250 -0.43 6.63 11.11
N PHE A 251 0.03 6.17 9.96
CA PHE A 251 -0.86 5.50 9.00
C PHE A 251 -1.10 4.08 9.47
N PHE A 252 -2.36 3.78 9.84
CA PHE A 252 -2.75 2.60 10.60
C PHE A 252 -2.03 2.55 11.97
N PRO A 253 -2.57 2.17 12.94
CA PRO A 253 -3.87 1.79 13.45
C PRO A 253 -4.62 2.87 14.20
N ASP A 254 -4.15 4.11 14.27
CA ASP A 254 -4.91 5.15 14.96
C ASP A 254 -6.17 5.53 14.20
N VAL A 255 -6.14 5.38 12.86
CA VAL A 255 -7.29 5.63 11.97
C VAL A 255 -8.10 4.36 11.76
N VAL A 256 -7.48 3.19 11.90
CA VAL A 256 -8.10 1.91 11.58
C VAL A 256 -7.77 0.89 12.64
N ALA A 257 -8.73 0.64 13.51
CA ALA A 257 -8.59 -0.39 14.53
C ALA A 257 -8.76 -1.78 13.91
N PHE A 258 -7.68 -2.55 13.91
CA PHE A 258 -7.76 -3.99 13.67
C PHE A 258 -8.15 -4.71 14.94
N HIS A 259 -9.01 -5.70 14.81
CA HIS A 259 -9.44 -6.55 15.90
C HIS A 259 -9.16 -8.02 15.59
N LYS A 260 -8.84 -8.75 16.63
CA LYS A 260 -8.81 -10.22 16.63
C LYS A 260 -9.87 -10.71 17.60
N GLY A 261 -10.65 -11.69 17.19
CA GLY A 261 -11.59 -12.38 18.08
C GLY A 261 -10.88 -13.35 19.02
N GLU A 262 -11.64 -13.92 19.95
CA GLU A 262 -11.10 -14.96 20.84
C GLU A 262 -10.63 -16.19 20.08
N GLU A 263 -11.29 -16.53 18.99
CA GLU A 263 -10.95 -17.63 18.10
C GLU A 263 -9.53 -17.49 17.51
N CYS A 264 -9.06 -16.25 17.35
CA CYS A 264 -7.74 -15.98 16.81
C CYS A 264 -6.60 -16.46 17.72
N ARG A 265 -6.87 -16.71 19.00
CA ARG A 265 -5.88 -17.27 19.95
C ARG A 265 -5.45 -18.68 19.56
N PHE A 266 -6.33 -19.43 18.93
CA PHE A 266 -6.11 -20.80 18.48
C PHE A 266 -5.76 -20.90 17.00
N CYS A 267 -5.65 -19.76 16.33
CA CYS A 267 -5.39 -19.70 14.88
C CYS A 267 -3.91 -19.87 14.57
N THR A 268 -3.58 -20.82 13.70
CA THR A 268 -2.20 -21.06 13.24
C THR A 268 -1.58 -19.88 12.50
N LEU A 269 -2.42 -19.00 11.95
CA LEU A 269 -1.98 -17.79 11.23
C LEU A 269 -2.01 -16.53 12.10
N ASN A 270 -2.19 -16.67 13.42
CA ASN A 270 -2.36 -15.53 14.31
C ASN A 270 -1.24 -14.49 14.20
N GLU A 271 0.02 -14.92 14.17
CA GLU A 271 1.17 -14.01 14.09
C GLU A 271 1.33 -13.34 12.73
N ARG A 272 0.78 -13.93 11.69
CA ARG A 272 0.87 -13.46 10.30
C ARG A 272 -0.33 -12.65 9.82
N CYS A 273 -1.33 -12.49 10.67
CA CYS A 273 -2.60 -11.85 10.35
C CYS A 273 -2.84 -10.66 11.29
N ASP A 274 -3.30 -9.54 10.76
CA ASP A 274 -3.67 -8.38 11.57
C ASP A 274 -5.06 -8.52 12.22
N GLY A 275 -5.84 -9.52 11.82
CA GLY A 275 -7.26 -9.59 12.14
C GLY A 275 -8.10 -8.80 11.14
N TRP A 276 -9.21 -8.22 11.59
CA TRP A 276 -10.05 -7.41 10.73
C TRP A 276 -10.41 -6.07 11.36
N PHE A 277 -10.81 -5.13 10.49
CA PHE A 277 -11.25 -3.81 10.89
C PHE A 277 -12.54 -3.87 11.72
N ALA A 278 -12.55 -3.25 12.89
CA ALA A 278 -13.70 -3.17 13.77
C ALA A 278 -14.96 -2.71 13.03
N THR A 279 -14.82 -1.76 12.13
CA THR A 279 -15.90 -1.21 11.34
C THR A 279 -16.59 -2.26 10.47
N TYR A 280 -15.84 -3.20 9.88
CA TYR A 280 -16.41 -4.26 9.06
C TYR A 280 -16.96 -5.42 9.91
N LEU A 281 -16.33 -5.72 11.05
CA LEU A 281 -16.83 -6.76 11.97
C LEU A 281 -18.26 -6.50 12.48
N ARG A 282 -18.68 -5.24 12.54
CA ARG A 282 -20.03 -4.84 12.94
C ARG A 282 -21.09 -5.09 11.86
N ARG A 283 -20.70 -5.50 10.67
CA ARG A 283 -21.58 -5.71 9.52
C ARG A 283 -21.69 -7.20 9.19
N PRO A 284 -22.85 -7.84 9.35
CA PRO A 284 -23.01 -9.27 9.10
C PRO A 284 -22.57 -9.72 7.69
N ALA A 285 -22.82 -8.90 6.68
CA ALA A 285 -22.45 -9.18 5.29
C ALA A 285 -20.94 -9.33 5.05
N TYR A 286 -20.10 -8.85 5.99
CA TYR A 286 -18.65 -8.92 5.84
C TYR A 286 -18.04 -10.16 6.52
N GLY A 287 -18.86 -11.00 7.14
CA GLY A 287 -18.42 -12.25 7.75
C GLY A 287 -17.85 -12.08 9.16
N ARG A 288 -17.37 -13.18 9.72
CA ARG A 288 -16.78 -13.25 11.06
C ARG A 288 -15.37 -13.83 11.00
N LEU A 289 -14.56 -13.46 11.98
CA LEU A 289 -13.25 -14.10 12.18
C LEU A 289 -13.45 -15.55 12.60
N ARG A 290 -12.53 -16.42 12.18
CA ARG A 290 -12.50 -17.84 12.53
C ARG A 290 -11.06 -18.26 12.76
N ALA A 291 -10.83 -19.23 13.64
CA ALA A 291 -9.52 -19.87 13.71
C ALA A 291 -9.25 -20.66 12.41
N VAL A 292 -8.04 -20.58 11.92
CA VAL A 292 -7.53 -21.51 10.90
C VAL A 292 -6.76 -22.56 11.67
N GLU A 293 -7.27 -23.77 11.68
CA GLU A 293 -6.65 -24.92 12.32
C GLU A 293 -5.52 -25.48 11.46
N ALA A 294 -4.57 -26.14 12.08
CA ALA A 294 -3.58 -26.92 11.34
C ALA A 294 -4.31 -28.04 10.57
N ALA A 295 -3.91 -28.26 9.33
CA ALA A 295 -4.37 -29.46 8.66
C ALA A 295 -4.01 -30.69 9.53
N PRO A 296 -4.93 -31.65 9.70
CA PRO A 296 -4.56 -32.90 10.36
C PRO A 296 -3.36 -33.52 9.64
N ALA A 297 -2.36 -33.92 10.43
CA ALA A 297 -1.13 -34.51 9.93
C ALA A 297 -1.37 -35.84 9.21
#